data_32b30a7f5435d7c8e2862658ae2800fe
#
_entry.id   32b30a7f5435d7c8e2862658ae2800fe
#
_cell.length_a   1.000
_cell.length_b   1.000
_cell.length_c   1.000
_cell.angle_alpha   90.00
_cell.angle_beta   90.00
_cell.angle_gamma   90.00
#
_symmetry.space_group_name_H-M   'P 1'
#
loop_
_entity.id
_entity.type
_entity.pdbx_description
1 polymer ?
#
loop_
_entity_poly.entity_id
_entity_poly.type
_entity_poly.pdbx_seq_one_letter_code
_entity_poly.pdbx_strand_id
1 'polypeptide(L)'
;MQDHDIIELYFARDERAIAATAAQYGGYCHSIAMNILSCESDAEECVNDTWLRAWNAIPPTRPNALRVFVGKITRNLALDRYRARTAEKRAGGEFAMSLDELDECVGVTDESESALIGESISKFLRTQPELARKMFVCRYFYCDSIADIAQRFCVGEGMVKSTLFRVRGKLRDHLEKEGISV
;
A
#
# COMPACT_ATOMS: atom_id res chain seq x y z
N MET A 1 18.23 -4.02 -15.45
CA MET A 1 19.26 -3.45 -14.56
C MET A 1 18.94 -3.93 -13.16
N GLN A 2 19.92 -4.23 -12.29
CA GLN A 2 19.65 -4.67 -10.93
C GLN A 2 19.34 -3.47 -10.02
N ASP A 3 18.59 -3.68 -8.94
CA ASP A 3 18.24 -2.61 -7.98
C ASP A 3 19.46 -1.85 -7.47
N HIS A 4 20.55 -2.58 -7.23
CA HIS A 4 21.80 -1.98 -6.77
C HIS A 4 22.34 -0.97 -7.77
N ASP A 5 22.37 -1.29 -9.07
CA ASP A 5 22.89 -0.41 -10.12
C ASP A 5 22.05 0.87 -10.21
N ILE A 6 20.73 0.75 -10.09
CA ILE A 6 19.83 1.90 -10.11
C ILE A 6 20.07 2.80 -8.88
N ILE A 7 20.27 2.20 -7.70
CA ILE A 7 20.55 2.95 -6.47
C ILE A 7 21.86 3.71 -6.59
N GLU A 8 22.91 3.11 -7.19
CA GLU A 8 24.19 3.82 -7.44
C GLU A 8 24.02 5.02 -8.37
N LEU A 9 23.16 4.92 -9.40
CA LEU A 9 22.83 6.07 -10.25
C LEU A 9 22.17 7.21 -9.45
N TYR A 10 21.28 6.89 -8.50
CA TYR A 10 20.72 7.91 -7.60
C TYR A 10 21.78 8.57 -6.73
N PHE A 11 22.72 7.79 -6.19
CA PHE A 11 23.82 8.32 -5.38
C PHE A 11 24.79 9.18 -6.21
N ALA A 12 24.98 8.82 -7.48
CA ALA A 12 25.77 9.61 -8.43
C ALA A 12 25.02 10.86 -8.95
N ARG A 13 23.75 11.07 -8.56
CA ARG A 13 22.87 12.12 -9.11
C ARG A 13 22.73 12.05 -10.63
N ASP A 14 22.74 10.85 -11.18
CA ASP A 14 22.56 10.62 -12.60
C ASP A 14 21.06 10.48 -12.92
N GLU A 15 20.54 11.35 -13.79
CA GLU A 15 19.12 11.38 -14.18
C GLU A 15 18.64 10.06 -14.81
N ARG A 16 19.54 9.24 -15.33
CA ARG A 16 19.22 7.88 -15.82
C ARG A 16 18.62 6.98 -14.74
N ALA A 17 18.86 7.28 -13.46
CA ALA A 17 18.23 6.58 -12.33
C ALA A 17 16.71 6.63 -12.42
N ILE A 18 16.13 7.79 -12.75
CA ILE A 18 14.68 7.98 -12.87
C ILE A 18 14.12 7.13 -14.01
N ALA A 19 14.75 7.22 -15.19
CA ALA A 19 14.33 6.46 -16.37
C ALA A 19 14.41 4.93 -16.12
N ALA A 20 15.49 4.47 -15.48
CA ALA A 20 15.68 3.06 -15.14
C ALA A 20 14.65 2.58 -14.12
N THR A 21 14.34 3.39 -13.11
CA THR A 21 13.30 3.07 -12.11
C THR A 21 11.92 3.01 -12.76
N ALA A 22 11.59 3.97 -13.62
CA ALA A 22 10.32 4.02 -14.34
C ALA A 22 10.15 2.81 -15.28
N ALA A 23 11.20 2.44 -16.01
CA ALA A 23 11.18 1.26 -16.88
C ALA A 23 10.96 -0.05 -16.12
N GLN A 24 11.52 -0.17 -14.91
CA GLN A 24 11.47 -1.40 -14.12
C GLN A 24 10.24 -1.48 -13.22
N TYR A 25 9.76 -0.37 -12.67
CA TYR A 25 8.72 -0.32 -11.64
C TYR A 25 7.50 0.54 -11.99
N GLY A 26 7.47 1.15 -13.19
CA GLY A 26 6.38 2.03 -13.60
C GLY A 26 5.02 1.34 -13.57
N GLY A 27 4.89 0.16 -14.18
CA GLY A 27 3.65 -0.60 -14.16
C GLY A 27 3.21 -1.04 -12.75
N TYR A 28 4.16 -1.41 -11.90
CA TYR A 28 3.90 -1.76 -10.51
C TYR A 28 3.39 -0.56 -9.69
N CYS A 29 4.04 0.59 -9.79
CA CYS A 29 3.62 1.82 -9.11
C CYS A 29 2.26 2.30 -9.65
N HIS A 30 2.06 2.23 -10.97
CA HIS A 30 0.79 2.59 -11.60
C HIS A 30 -0.37 1.72 -11.09
N SER A 31 -0.17 0.40 -11.01
CA SER A 31 -1.19 -0.51 -10.45
C SER A 31 -1.54 -0.17 -9.00
N ILE A 32 -0.55 0.19 -8.16
CA ILE A 32 -0.81 0.64 -6.78
C ILE A 32 -1.66 1.91 -6.78
N ALA A 33 -1.29 2.90 -7.60
CA ALA A 33 -1.98 4.18 -7.65
C ALA A 33 -3.42 4.01 -8.19
N MET A 34 -3.61 3.23 -9.26
CA MET A 34 -4.92 2.93 -9.84
C MET A 34 -5.87 2.24 -8.86
N ASN A 35 -5.36 1.26 -8.12
CA ASN A 35 -6.16 0.53 -7.12
C ASN A 35 -6.67 1.43 -5.98
N ILE A 36 -6.00 2.55 -5.70
CA ILE A 36 -6.38 3.49 -4.64
C ILE A 36 -7.20 4.66 -5.19
N LEU A 37 -6.81 5.20 -6.34
CA LEU A 37 -7.36 6.44 -6.86
C LEU A 37 -8.52 6.21 -7.85
N SER A 38 -8.56 5.04 -8.51
CA SER A 38 -9.55 4.69 -9.54
C SER A 38 -9.70 5.76 -10.62
N CYS A 39 -8.61 6.47 -10.94
CA CYS A 39 -8.57 7.56 -11.92
C CYS A 39 -7.20 7.55 -12.59
N GLU A 40 -7.18 7.39 -13.92
CA GLU A 40 -5.95 7.25 -14.72
C GLU A 40 -5.03 8.47 -14.58
N SER A 41 -5.56 9.67 -14.76
CA SER A 41 -4.77 10.91 -14.67
C SER A 41 -4.17 11.13 -13.28
N ASP A 42 -4.94 10.83 -12.21
CA ASP A 42 -4.44 10.93 -10.85
C ASP A 42 -3.36 9.88 -10.56
N ALA A 43 -3.50 8.67 -11.15
CA ALA A 43 -2.53 7.59 -11.00
C ALA A 43 -1.22 7.93 -11.71
N GLU A 44 -1.25 8.44 -12.94
CA GLU A 44 -0.07 8.89 -13.68
C GLU A 44 0.68 10.00 -12.93
N GLU A 45 -0.05 10.99 -12.44
CA GLU A 45 0.53 12.08 -11.66
C GLU A 45 1.16 11.57 -10.36
N CYS A 46 0.48 10.64 -9.66
CA CYS A 46 1.00 9.99 -8.47
C CYS A 46 2.31 9.23 -8.73
N VAL A 47 2.41 8.56 -9.87
CA VAL A 47 3.63 7.85 -10.30
C VAL A 47 4.76 8.85 -10.57
N ASN A 48 4.47 9.96 -11.26
CA ASN A 48 5.48 11.00 -11.51
C ASN A 48 6.00 11.63 -10.21
N ASP A 49 5.09 11.90 -9.25
CA ASP A 49 5.47 12.39 -7.92
C ASP A 49 6.30 11.35 -7.15
N THR A 50 6.07 10.05 -7.39
CA THR A 50 6.88 8.97 -6.79
C THR A 50 8.33 9.08 -7.22
N TRP A 51 8.59 9.34 -8.50
CA TRP A 51 9.96 9.52 -9.01
C TRP A 51 10.65 10.74 -8.41
N LEU A 52 9.94 11.85 -8.32
CA LEU A 52 10.45 13.05 -7.68
C LEU A 52 10.78 12.82 -6.21
N ARG A 53 9.90 12.15 -5.47
CA ARG A 53 10.15 11.81 -4.06
C ARG A 53 11.30 10.82 -3.90
N ALA A 54 11.42 9.82 -4.76
CA ALA A 54 12.53 8.88 -4.73
C ALA A 54 13.86 9.60 -5.00
N TRP A 55 13.90 10.50 -5.99
CA TRP A 55 15.06 11.33 -6.30
C TRP A 55 15.52 12.19 -5.12
N ASN A 56 14.58 12.80 -4.42
CA ASN A 56 14.89 13.64 -3.26
C ASN A 56 15.27 12.84 -2.01
N ALA A 57 14.82 11.60 -1.89
CA ALA A 57 15.08 10.75 -0.73
C ALA A 57 16.39 9.96 -0.85
N ILE A 58 16.85 9.70 -2.08
CA ILE A 58 18.11 8.97 -2.37
C ILE A 58 19.09 9.91 -3.03
N PRO A 59 20.25 10.26 -2.43
CA PRO A 59 20.63 10.04 -1.03
C PRO A 59 19.92 11.00 -0.08
N PRO A 60 19.96 10.84 1.25
CA PRO A 60 20.87 9.94 1.99
C PRO A 60 20.30 8.52 2.20
N THR A 61 19.01 8.31 1.98
CA THR A 61 18.39 6.98 2.19
C THR A 61 18.94 5.97 1.19
N ARG A 62 19.36 4.79 1.70
CA ARG A 62 19.78 3.67 0.86
C ARG A 62 18.80 2.50 1.03
N PRO A 63 17.84 2.32 0.13
CA PRO A 63 16.87 1.24 0.27
C PRO A 63 17.51 -0.13 0.02
N ASN A 64 17.15 -1.11 0.85
CA ASN A 64 17.59 -2.51 0.66
C ASN A 64 16.86 -3.19 -0.51
N ALA A 65 15.64 -2.75 -0.83
CA ALA A 65 14.83 -3.22 -1.94
C ALA A 65 14.13 -2.02 -2.58
N LEU A 66 14.55 -1.63 -3.78
CA LEU A 66 14.05 -0.44 -4.47
C LEU A 66 12.56 -0.58 -4.78
N ARG A 67 12.11 -1.77 -5.20
CA ARG A 67 10.68 -2.06 -5.44
C ARG A 67 9.80 -1.71 -4.24
N VAL A 68 10.18 -2.17 -3.05
CA VAL A 68 9.42 -1.91 -1.82
C VAL A 68 9.43 -0.44 -1.46
N PHE A 69 10.57 0.23 -1.66
CA PHE A 69 10.75 1.64 -1.37
C PHE A 69 9.86 2.53 -2.24
N VAL A 70 9.90 2.37 -3.58
CA VAL A 70 9.05 3.15 -4.49
C VAL A 70 7.57 2.79 -4.33
N GLY A 71 7.23 1.52 -4.12
CA GLY A 71 5.86 1.10 -3.85
C GLY A 71 5.27 1.75 -2.59
N LYS A 72 6.07 1.88 -1.52
CA LYS A 72 5.66 2.59 -0.30
C LYS A 72 5.44 4.08 -0.56
N ILE A 73 6.31 4.73 -1.33
CA ILE A 73 6.16 6.15 -1.71
C ILE A 73 4.87 6.34 -2.51
N THR A 74 4.67 5.55 -3.57
CA THR A 74 3.47 5.61 -4.42
C THR A 74 2.21 5.44 -3.60
N ARG A 75 2.19 4.42 -2.74
CA ARG A 75 1.03 4.14 -1.90
C ARG A 75 0.70 5.29 -0.95
N ASN A 76 1.69 5.86 -0.29
CA ASN A 76 1.49 7.01 0.60
C ASN A 76 0.93 8.22 -0.17
N LEU A 77 1.50 8.53 -1.33
CA LEU A 77 1.03 9.62 -2.20
C LEU A 77 -0.42 9.40 -2.65
N ALA A 78 -0.74 8.20 -3.12
CA ALA A 78 -2.09 7.86 -3.55
C ALA A 78 -3.10 7.99 -2.41
N LEU A 79 -2.74 7.54 -1.20
CA LEU A 79 -3.59 7.65 -0.02
C LEU A 79 -3.79 9.09 0.43
N ASP A 80 -2.75 9.92 0.39
CA ASP A 80 -2.86 11.34 0.74
C ASP A 80 -3.81 12.05 -0.24
N ARG A 81 -3.70 11.77 -1.55
CA ARG A 81 -4.62 12.29 -2.58
C ARG A 81 -6.05 11.79 -2.38
N TYR A 82 -6.22 10.49 -2.10
CA TYR A 82 -7.54 9.93 -1.81
C TYR A 82 -8.18 10.59 -0.59
N ARG A 83 -7.42 10.78 0.49
CA ARG A 83 -7.89 11.46 1.70
C ARG A 83 -8.28 12.92 1.44
N ALA A 84 -7.46 13.67 0.70
CA ALA A 84 -7.77 15.06 0.33
C ALA A 84 -9.08 15.13 -0.46
N ARG A 85 -9.24 14.29 -1.49
CA ARG A 85 -10.46 14.23 -2.31
C ARG A 85 -11.70 13.82 -1.51
N THR A 86 -11.56 12.90 -0.57
CA THR A 86 -12.67 12.47 0.28
C THR A 86 -12.98 13.44 1.42
N ALA A 87 -12.01 14.19 1.92
CA ALA A 87 -12.23 15.25 2.91
C ALA A 87 -13.08 16.40 2.32
N GLU A 88 -12.81 16.79 1.07
CA GLU A 88 -13.62 17.77 0.36
C GLU A 88 -15.09 17.33 0.17
N LYS A 89 -15.33 16.03 -0.06
CA LYS A 89 -16.69 15.47 -0.18
C LYS A 89 -17.39 15.26 1.17
N ARG A 90 -16.66 15.29 2.30
CA ARG A 90 -17.14 14.90 3.65
C ARG A 90 -17.37 16.07 4.61
N ALA A 91 -17.46 17.28 4.18
CA ALA A 91 -17.89 18.39 5.06
C ALA A 91 -19.25 18.13 5.76
N GLY A 92 -19.75 16.91 5.77
CA GLY A 92 -21.04 16.54 6.33
C GLY A 92 -21.36 15.07 6.61
N GLY A 93 -20.46 14.22 7.15
CA GLY A 93 -20.97 12.89 7.54
C GLY A 93 -19.94 11.83 7.96
N GLU A 94 -20.35 10.97 8.86
CA GLU A 94 -19.63 9.84 9.44
C GLU A 94 -18.97 8.88 8.43
N PHE A 95 -17.77 8.44 8.75
CA PHE A 95 -16.95 7.52 7.98
C PHE A 95 -17.42 6.08 8.13
N ALA A 96 -18.44 5.66 7.40
CA ALA A 96 -18.72 4.25 7.17
C ALA A 96 -17.93 3.79 5.95
N MET A 97 -16.79 3.11 6.16
CA MET A 97 -16.10 2.40 5.10
C MET A 97 -16.95 1.17 4.76
N SER A 98 -17.61 1.17 3.60
CA SER A 98 -18.41 0.03 3.17
C SER A 98 -17.50 -1.14 2.80
N LEU A 99 -18.01 -2.38 2.93
CA LEU A 99 -17.30 -3.58 2.49
C LEU A 99 -17.06 -3.57 0.98
N ASP A 100 -17.92 -2.89 0.23
CA ASP A 100 -17.85 -2.76 -1.23
C ASP A 100 -16.63 -1.91 -1.67
N GLU A 101 -16.25 -0.88 -0.89
CA GLU A 101 -15.00 -0.12 -1.12
C GLU A 101 -13.73 -0.97 -0.90
N LEU A 102 -13.83 -2.07 -0.14
CA LEU A 102 -12.73 -3.02 0.06
C LEU A 102 -12.61 -3.99 -1.13
N ASP A 103 -13.71 -4.38 -1.76
CA ASP A 103 -13.70 -5.25 -2.93
C ASP A 103 -13.17 -4.51 -4.17
N GLU A 104 -13.42 -3.20 -4.31
CA GLU A 104 -12.83 -2.35 -5.35
C GLU A 104 -11.32 -2.12 -5.16
N CYS A 105 -10.86 -2.12 -3.91
CA CYS A 105 -9.45 -1.89 -3.60
C CYS A 105 -8.55 -3.13 -3.75
N VAL A 106 -9.12 -4.33 -3.79
CA VAL A 106 -8.43 -5.58 -4.13
C VAL A 106 -8.67 -5.87 -5.61
N GLY A 107 -8.49 -4.85 -6.45
CA GLY A 107 -8.61 -4.95 -7.89
C GLY A 107 -7.66 -6.02 -8.44
N VAL A 108 -8.27 -7.05 -8.99
CA VAL A 108 -7.64 -8.13 -9.73
C VAL A 108 -6.95 -7.54 -10.96
N THR A 109 -5.65 -7.45 -10.93
CA THR A 109 -4.84 -7.26 -12.13
C THR A 109 -3.88 -8.43 -12.23
N ASP A 110 -4.08 -9.20 -13.25
CA ASP A 110 -3.38 -10.38 -13.74
C ASP A 110 -3.85 -11.72 -13.19
N GLU A 111 -4.09 -12.65 -14.13
CA GLU A 111 -4.36 -14.09 -13.92
C GLU A 111 -3.12 -14.83 -13.36
N SER A 112 -2.37 -14.18 -12.48
CA SER A 112 -1.15 -14.68 -11.89
C SER A 112 -1.40 -15.13 -10.45
N GLU A 113 -0.47 -15.88 -9.91
CA GLU A 113 -0.39 -16.35 -8.51
C GLU A 113 -0.72 -15.25 -7.48
N SER A 114 -0.45 -13.98 -7.81
CA SER A 114 -0.77 -12.80 -6.99
C SER A 114 -2.28 -12.57 -6.81
N ALA A 115 -3.11 -12.88 -7.80
CA ALA A 115 -4.56 -12.72 -7.71
C ALA A 115 -5.17 -13.79 -6.77
N LEU A 116 -4.67 -15.03 -6.85
CA LEU A 116 -5.09 -16.11 -5.96
C LEU A 116 -4.75 -15.81 -4.51
N ILE A 117 -3.56 -15.25 -4.25
CA ILE A 117 -3.14 -14.82 -2.92
C ILE A 117 -4.04 -13.68 -2.41
N GLY A 118 -4.36 -12.71 -3.26
CA GLY A 118 -5.25 -11.60 -2.92
C GLY A 118 -6.65 -12.07 -2.53
N GLU A 119 -7.21 -13.02 -3.29
CA GLU A 119 -8.50 -13.62 -3.00
C GLU A 119 -8.49 -14.41 -1.67
N SER A 120 -7.45 -15.19 -1.42
CA SER A 120 -7.26 -15.92 -0.16
C SER A 120 -7.20 -14.97 1.03
N ILE A 121 -6.42 -13.88 0.95
CA ILE A 121 -6.35 -12.84 1.99
C ILE A 121 -7.73 -12.19 2.20
N SER A 122 -8.46 -11.88 1.14
CA SER A 122 -9.80 -11.29 1.23
C SER A 122 -10.80 -12.23 1.91
N LYS A 123 -10.81 -13.52 1.55
CA LYS A 123 -11.60 -14.55 2.21
C LYS A 123 -11.28 -14.63 3.71
N PHE A 124 -9.99 -14.69 4.05
CA PHE A 124 -9.54 -14.71 5.44
C PHE A 124 -10.02 -13.47 6.21
N LEU A 125 -9.85 -12.27 5.66
CA LEU A 125 -10.24 -11.04 6.34
C LEU A 125 -11.74 -10.96 6.62
N ARG A 126 -12.57 -11.50 5.74
CA ARG A 126 -14.03 -11.60 5.97
C ARG A 126 -14.39 -12.46 7.19
N THR A 127 -13.55 -13.41 7.58
CA THR A 127 -13.75 -14.24 8.79
C THR A 127 -13.33 -13.55 10.08
N GLN A 128 -12.60 -12.45 10.01
CA GLN A 128 -12.12 -11.74 11.20
C GLN A 128 -13.19 -10.81 11.77
N PRO A 129 -13.17 -10.55 13.10
CA PRO A 129 -14.02 -9.52 13.70
C PRO A 129 -13.86 -8.18 12.99
N GLU A 130 -14.96 -7.45 12.81
CA GLU A 130 -15.02 -6.22 12.03
C GLU A 130 -13.94 -5.20 12.43
N LEU A 131 -13.78 -4.95 13.72
CA LEU A 131 -12.78 -4.01 14.22
C LEU A 131 -11.35 -4.46 13.90
N ALA A 132 -11.05 -5.76 14.05
CA ALA A 132 -9.73 -6.32 13.75
C ALA A 132 -9.41 -6.23 12.25
N ARG A 133 -10.41 -6.52 11.39
CA ARG A 133 -10.33 -6.37 9.94
C ARG A 133 -10.08 -4.93 9.55
N LYS A 134 -10.87 -3.98 10.08
CA LYS A 134 -10.68 -2.54 9.83
C LYS A 134 -9.28 -2.06 10.23
N MET A 135 -8.79 -2.44 11.42
CA MET A 135 -7.43 -2.12 11.87
C MET A 135 -6.37 -2.70 10.93
N PHE A 136 -6.56 -3.95 10.47
CA PHE A 136 -5.62 -4.61 9.55
C PHE A 136 -5.57 -3.86 8.21
N VAL A 137 -6.71 -3.53 7.63
CA VAL A 137 -6.80 -2.76 6.38
C VAL A 137 -6.16 -1.38 6.54
N CYS A 138 -6.49 -0.65 7.62
CA CYS A 138 -5.87 0.64 7.90
C CYS A 138 -4.34 0.53 7.96
N ARG A 139 -3.81 -0.51 8.59
CA ARG A 139 -2.35 -0.67 8.76
C ARG A 139 -1.65 -1.11 7.47
N TYR A 140 -2.20 -2.13 6.77
CA TYR A 140 -1.48 -2.80 5.68
C TYR A 140 -1.91 -2.32 4.30
N PHE A 141 -3.13 -1.85 4.18
CA PHE A 141 -3.62 -1.30 2.93
C PHE A 141 -3.47 0.23 2.88
N TYR A 142 -3.95 0.95 3.90
CA TYR A 142 -3.83 2.41 3.96
C TYR A 142 -2.52 2.93 4.58
N CYS A 143 -1.65 2.06 5.08
CA CYS A 143 -0.37 2.41 5.72
C CYS A 143 -0.51 3.39 6.89
N ASP A 144 -1.66 3.42 7.56
CA ASP A 144 -1.88 4.27 8.73
C ASP A 144 -0.90 3.92 9.85
N SER A 145 -0.48 4.93 10.61
CA SER A 145 0.33 4.69 11.81
C SER A 145 -0.49 4.01 12.90
N ILE A 146 0.18 3.35 13.85
CA ILE A 146 -0.49 2.76 15.01
C ILE A 146 -1.26 3.83 15.80
N ALA A 147 -0.69 5.02 15.93
CA ALA A 147 -1.30 6.15 16.62
C ALA A 147 -2.58 6.62 15.90
N ASP A 148 -2.54 6.77 14.56
CA ASP A 148 -3.71 7.17 13.77
C ASP A 148 -4.85 6.15 13.87
N ILE A 149 -4.50 4.84 13.81
CA ILE A 149 -5.47 3.75 13.98
C ILE A 149 -6.08 3.79 15.38
N ALA A 150 -5.25 3.97 16.41
CA ALA A 150 -5.71 4.06 17.79
C ALA A 150 -6.68 5.24 17.99
N GLN A 151 -6.34 6.40 17.46
CA GLN A 151 -7.18 7.59 17.48
C GLN A 151 -8.50 7.38 16.72
N ARG A 152 -8.43 6.84 15.48
CA ARG A 152 -9.61 6.61 14.63
C ARG A 152 -10.64 5.69 15.27
N PHE A 153 -10.21 4.63 15.93
CA PHE A 153 -11.09 3.66 16.55
C PHE A 153 -11.31 3.88 18.06
N CYS A 154 -10.79 5.00 18.61
CA CYS A 154 -10.91 5.34 20.03
C CYS A 154 -10.42 4.22 20.96
N VAL A 155 -9.26 3.61 20.65
CA VAL A 155 -8.65 2.51 21.41
C VAL A 155 -7.18 2.83 21.74
N GLY A 156 -6.60 2.11 22.70
CA GLY A 156 -5.19 2.25 23.02
C GLY A 156 -4.28 1.62 21.95
N GLU A 157 -3.10 2.20 21.71
CA GLU A 157 -2.09 1.68 20.78
C GLU A 157 -1.70 0.22 21.08
N GLY A 158 -1.66 -0.16 22.37
CA GLY A 158 -1.38 -1.54 22.79
C GLY A 158 -2.41 -2.53 22.26
N MET A 159 -3.70 -2.13 22.23
CA MET A 159 -4.77 -2.93 21.66
C MET A 159 -4.60 -3.07 20.15
N VAL A 160 -4.25 -2.00 19.44
CA VAL A 160 -3.98 -2.06 17.99
C VAL A 160 -2.83 -3.02 17.70
N LYS A 161 -1.69 -2.87 18.39
CA LYS A 161 -0.51 -3.72 18.24
C LYS A 161 -0.82 -5.20 18.47
N SER A 162 -1.52 -5.52 19.57
CA SER A 162 -1.87 -6.90 19.91
C SER A 162 -2.90 -7.50 18.94
N THR A 163 -3.85 -6.71 18.46
CA THR A 163 -4.83 -7.15 17.47
C THR A 163 -4.15 -7.46 16.13
N LEU A 164 -3.31 -6.55 15.63
CA LEU A 164 -2.56 -6.76 14.40
C LEU A 164 -1.63 -7.97 14.48
N PHE A 165 -0.98 -8.18 15.63
CA PHE A 165 -0.13 -9.35 15.86
C PHE A 165 -0.94 -10.65 15.71
N ARG A 166 -2.11 -10.74 16.38
CA ARG A 166 -2.99 -11.92 16.31
C ARG A 166 -3.53 -12.18 14.91
N VAL A 167 -3.96 -11.11 14.20
CA VAL A 167 -4.48 -11.26 12.84
C VAL A 167 -3.40 -11.75 11.89
N ARG A 168 -2.16 -11.23 12.00
CA ARG A 168 -1.03 -11.72 11.18
C ARG A 168 -0.72 -13.19 11.42
N GLY A 169 -0.71 -13.62 12.69
CA GLY A 169 -0.50 -15.04 13.01
C GLY A 169 -1.53 -15.93 12.34
N LYS A 170 -2.83 -15.60 12.51
CA LYS A 170 -3.92 -16.34 11.88
C LYS A 170 -3.88 -16.30 10.34
N LEU A 171 -3.45 -15.18 9.75
CA LEU A 171 -3.30 -15.06 8.30
C LEU A 171 -2.20 -15.98 7.80
N ARG A 172 -1.06 -16.04 8.48
CA ARG A 172 0.02 -16.97 8.16
C ARG A 172 -0.48 -18.41 8.16
N ASP A 173 -1.11 -18.84 9.25
CA ASP A 173 -1.66 -20.18 9.39
C ASP A 173 -2.69 -20.51 8.28
N HIS A 174 -3.46 -19.50 7.84
CA HIS A 174 -4.42 -19.66 6.74
C HIS A 174 -3.73 -19.85 5.39
N LEU A 175 -2.73 -19.01 5.08
CA LEU A 175 -1.98 -19.10 3.82
C LEU A 175 -1.18 -20.40 3.72
N GLU A 176 -0.54 -20.83 4.82
CA GLU A 176 0.16 -22.11 4.89
C GLU A 176 -0.77 -23.32 4.61
N LYS A 177 -2.01 -23.28 5.12
CA LYS A 177 -3.04 -24.30 4.83
C LYS A 177 -3.48 -24.34 3.38
N GLU A 178 -3.43 -23.21 2.69
CA GLU A 178 -3.70 -23.11 1.26
C GLU A 178 -2.47 -23.40 0.39
N GLY A 179 -1.35 -23.82 1.01
CA GLY A 179 -0.11 -24.16 0.29
C GLY A 179 0.70 -22.95 -0.16
N ILE A 180 0.42 -21.77 0.37
CA ILE A 180 1.13 -20.54 0.05
C ILE A 180 2.24 -20.35 1.09
N SER A 181 3.50 -20.44 0.66
CA SER A 181 4.66 -20.17 1.51
C SER A 181 4.78 -18.67 1.81
N VAL A 182 4.87 -18.31 3.12
CA VAL A 182 4.95 -16.92 3.60
C VAL A 182 6.20 -16.72 4.45
#